data_1a74afb92c43842c638f79c8fb2a9088
#
_entry.id   1a74afb92c43842c638f79c8fb2a9088
#
_cell.length_a   1.000
_cell.length_b   1.000
_cell.length_c   1.000
_cell.angle_alpha   90.00
_cell.angle_beta   90.00
_cell.angle_gamma   90.00
#
_symmetry.space_group_name_H-M   'P 1'
#
loop_
_entity.id
_entity.type
_entity.pdbx_description
1 polymer ?
#
loop_
_entity_poly.entity_id
_entity_poly.type
_entity_poly.pdbx_seq_one_letter_code
_entity_poly.pdbx_strand_id
1 'polypeptide(L)'
;LFLKYLRGLDKEEAKPTLRSSAMLDPPNIKEAVLSKRRRNEVAQLTVVSNIDSYQKQRRTIQLIPKSLNQETYIDLLENPQRLIVYAAGPAGTGKTMLAVLAALKAFRAGECSKIVITRPAVGVDDEQHGFLPGTLNQKMEPWTRPIFDIIEEYYKPQEVLRLLEEKYIEIAPLAYMRGRTFKNSWIIADEMQNATPSQMKMLLTRLGENSKMVITGDTQQADRRAKDNGLLDFQSLMTNFDSQYIAGVEFAVKDVRRHPAVAEVLKLYGEE
;
A
#
# COMPACT_ATOMS: atom_id res chain seq x y z
N LEU A 1 -3.77 0.18 18.68
CA LEU A 1 -3.85 1.63 18.38
C LEU A 1 -4.65 1.87 17.11
N PHE A 2 -4.38 1.15 16.03
CA PHE A 2 -5.10 1.23 14.75
C PHE A 2 -6.59 0.87 14.88
N LEU A 3 -6.92 -0.19 15.60
CA LEU A 3 -8.32 -0.58 15.93
C LEU A 3 -9.08 0.48 16.75
N LYS A 4 -8.41 1.19 17.63
CA LYS A 4 -9.01 2.31 18.39
C LYS A 4 -9.33 3.51 17.49
N TYR A 5 -8.51 3.74 16.49
CA TYR A 5 -8.70 4.82 15.52
C TYR A 5 -9.92 4.57 14.63
N LEU A 6 -10.03 3.39 14.03
CA LEU A 6 -11.16 3.06 13.15
C LEU A 6 -12.52 3.08 13.89
N ARG A 7 -12.53 2.80 15.21
CA ARG A 7 -13.72 2.96 16.06
C ARG A 7 -14.06 4.42 16.41
N GLY A 8 -13.10 5.34 16.27
CA GLY A 8 -13.30 6.77 16.52
C GLY A 8 -14.00 7.52 15.39
N LEU A 9 -13.90 7.02 14.15
CA LEU A 9 -14.50 7.65 12.97
C LEU A 9 -16.03 7.55 12.91
N ASP A 10 -16.62 6.57 13.60
CA ASP A 10 -18.08 6.38 13.62
C ASP A 10 -18.82 7.27 14.65
N LYS A 11 -18.14 8.21 15.34
CA LYS A 11 -18.75 9.01 16.42
C LYS A 11 -19.08 10.46 16.07
N GLU A 12 -18.83 10.93 14.88
CA GLU A 12 -19.11 12.33 14.49
C GLU A 12 -20.24 12.48 13.47
N GLU A 13 -21.43 12.00 13.82
CA GLU A 13 -22.69 12.53 13.28
C GLU A 13 -23.74 12.71 14.39
N ALA A 14 -23.44 13.62 15.34
CA ALA A 14 -24.46 14.15 16.23
C ALA A 14 -24.60 15.66 15.99
N LYS A 15 -25.71 16.04 15.36
CA LYS A 15 -26.10 17.45 15.15
C LYS A 15 -26.20 18.19 16.47
N PRO A 16 -25.63 19.39 16.62
CA PRO A 16 -25.86 20.24 17.79
C PRO A 16 -27.25 20.90 17.70
N THR A 17 -28.05 20.67 18.73
CA THR A 17 -29.30 21.37 19.03
C THR A 17 -29.00 22.84 19.35
N LEU A 18 -29.70 23.73 18.66
CA LEU A 18 -29.78 25.15 18.91
C LEU A 18 -30.29 25.44 20.34
N ARG A 19 -29.50 26.20 21.14
CA ARG A 19 -30.00 26.96 22.26
C ARG A 19 -29.72 28.45 22.04
N SER A 20 -30.74 29.22 22.37
CA SER A 20 -30.99 30.63 22.13
C SER A 20 -30.05 31.61 22.79
N SER A 21 -29.84 32.70 22.06
CA SER A 21 -29.77 34.13 22.44
C SER A 21 -28.79 34.62 23.51
N ALA A 22 -27.75 35.30 23.03
CA ALA A 22 -27.30 36.60 23.61
C ALA A 22 -26.80 37.44 22.42
N MET A 23 -27.42 38.60 22.24
CA MET A 23 -26.97 39.65 21.32
C MET A 23 -25.60 40.14 21.77
N LEU A 24 -24.60 39.98 20.94
CA LEU A 24 -23.30 40.66 21.00
C LEU A 24 -23.11 41.34 19.64
N ASP A 25 -22.66 42.58 19.68
CA ASP A 25 -22.39 43.42 18.52
C ASP A 25 -21.56 42.73 17.46
N PRO A 26 -21.80 42.98 16.16
CA PRO A 26 -21.08 42.31 15.08
C PRO A 26 -19.60 42.70 15.10
N PRO A 27 -18.68 41.72 15.17
CA PRO A 27 -17.26 42.01 15.10
C PRO A 27 -16.91 42.62 13.75
N ASN A 28 -16.06 43.64 13.78
CA ASN A 28 -15.54 44.35 12.61
C ASN A 28 -15.01 43.35 11.58
N ILE A 29 -15.70 43.21 10.44
CA ILE A 29 -15.44 42.23 9.39
C ILE A 29 -13.99 42.29 8.89
N LYS A 30 -13.33 43.46 8.92
CA LYS A 30 -11.92 43.64 8.55
C LYS A 30 -10.96 42.96 9.52
N GLU A 31 -11.21 43.00 10.81
CA GLU A 31 -10.38 42.27 11.81
C GLU A 31 -10.59 40.78 11.78
N ALA A 32 -11.79 40.30 11.52
CA ALA A 32 -12.08 38.86 11.38
C ALA A 32 -11.42 38.27 10.15
N VAL A 33 -11.35 38.99 9.03
CA VAL A 33 -10.68 38.56 7.80
C VAL A 33 -9.16 38.54 7.98
N LEU A 34 -8.58 39.51 8.66
CA LEU A 34 -7.15 39.60 8.97
C LEU A 34 -6.72 38.48 9.95
N SER A 35 -7.54 38.17 10.94
CA SER A 35 -7.27 37.08 11.89
C SER A 35 -7.35 35.71 11.23
N LYS A 36 -8.28 35.51 10.29
CA LYS A 36 -8.41 34.28 9.51
C LYS A 36 -7.24 34.07 8.55
N ARG A 37 -6.78 35.16 7.89
CA ARG A 37 -5.58 35.10 7.02
C ARG A 37 -4.32 34.77 7.81
N ARG A 38 -4.07 35.43 8.96
CA ARG A 38 -2.95 35.13 9.85
C ARG A 38 -3.00 33.69 10.39
N ARG A 39 -4.19 33.16 10.77
CA ARG A 39 -4.34 31.77 11.20
C ARG A 39 -4.01 30.79 10.08
N ASN A 40 -4.42 31.07 8.85
CA ASN A 40 -4.11 30.20 7.72
C ASN A 40 -2.61 30.25 7.35
N GLU A 41 -1.96 31.43 7.40
CA GLU A 41 -0.51 31.55 7.17
C GLU A 41 0.30 30.86 8.29
N VAL A 42 -0.11 31.01 9.55
CA VAL A 42 0.52 30.33 10.68
C VAL A 42 0.29 28.81 10.60
N ALA A 43 -0.91 28.37 10.19
CA ALA A 43 -1.18 26.96 9.97
C ALA A 43 -0.36 26.38 8.81
N GLN A 44 -0.20 27.10 7.70
CA GLN A 44 0.65 26.70 6.59
C GLN A 44 2.14 26.66 6.98
N LEU A 45 2.63 27.69 7.70
CA LEU A 45 4.00 27.72 8.20
C LEU A 45 4.27 26.61 9.22
N THR A 46 3.29 26.31 10.08
CA THR A 46 3.41 25.21 11.07
C THR A 46 3.41 23.85 10.39
N VAL A 47 2.64 23.67 9.32
CA VAL A 47 2.64 22.44 8.52
C VAL A 47 3.98 22.26 7.82
N VAL A 48 4.52 23.29 7.19
CA VAL A 48 5.84 23.24 6.51
C VAL A 48 6.97 22.97 7.51
N SER A 49 6.98 23.67 8.66
CA SER A 49 8.00 23.47 9.71
C SER A 49 7.93 22.07 10.36
N ASN A 50 6.72 21.49 10.46
CA ASN A 50 6.56 20.14 10.96
C ASN A 50 7.07 19.08 9.96
N ILE A 51 6.88 19.27 8.66
CA ILE A 51 7.42 18.37 7.64
C ILE A 51 8.95 18.33 7.72
N ASP A 52 9.62 19.47 7.83
CA ASP A 52 11.07 19.56 7.93
C ASP A 52 11.63 18.95 9.23
N SER A 53 10.92 19.08 10.35
CA SER A 53 11.33 18.46 11.63
C SER A 53 11.15 16.96 11.64
N TYR A 54 10.17 16.42 10.94
CA TYR A 54 9.95 14.98 10.79
C TYR A 54 10.96 14.32 9.83
N GLN A 55 11.47 15.04 8.84
CA GLN A 55 12.47 14.51 7.92
C GLN A 55 13.84 14.26 8.59
N LYS A 56 14.21 15.02 9.63
CA LYS A 56 15.53 14.92 10.29
C LYS A 56 15.74 13.71 11.22
N GLN A 57 14.69 12.98 11.61
CA GLN A 57 14.79 11.86 12.56
C GLN A 57 14.41 10.48 11.99
N ARG A 58 14.18 10.37 10.70
CA ARG A 58 13.70 9.12 10.09
C ARG A 58 14.85 8.19 9.74
N ARG A 59 14.69 6.90 10.04
CA ARG A 59 15.59 5.85 9.53
C ARG A 59 15.65 5.95 8.01
N THR A 60 16.88 5.93 7.47
CA THR A 60 17.08 5.86 6.02
C THR A 60 16.53 4.54 5.50
N ILE A 61 15.71 4.59 4.46
CA ILE A 61 15.20 3.39 3.81
C ILE A 61 16.27 2.87 2.87
N GLN A 62 16.80 1.70 3.16
CA GLN A 62 17.80 1.02 2.36
C GLN A 62 17.22 -0.31 1.86
N LEU A 63 17.31 -0.54 0.55
CA LEU A 63 16.99 -1.82 -0.04
C LEU A 63 18.28 -2.64 -0.10
N ILE A 64 18.40 -3.60 0.80
CA ILE A 64 19.61 -4.43 0.91
C ILE A 64 19.26 -5.82 0.40
N PRO A 65 19.81 -6.25 -0.76
CA PRO A 65 19.56 -7.58 -1.29
C PRO A 65 20.27 -8.65 -0.44
N LYS A 66 19.63 -9.79 -0.28
CA LYS A 66 20.15 -10.98 0.39
C LYS A 66 20.31 -12.16 -0.60
N SER A 67 19.93 -11.99 -1.85
CA SER A 67 20.13 -12.93 -2.95
C SER A 67 20.22 -12.18 -4.28
N LEU A 68 20.73 -12.84 -5.33
CA LEU A 68 20.83 -12.27 -6.67
C LEU A 68 19.47 -11.88 -7.24
N ASN A 69 18.43 -12.69 -7.00
CA ASN A 69 17.09 -12.36 -7.46
C ASN A 69 16.52 -11.14 -6.72
N GLN A 70 16.87 -10.94 -5.43
CA GLN A 70 16.51 -9.71 -4.71
C GLN A 70 17.25 -8.49 -5.28
N GLU A 71 18.52 -8.62 -5.66
CA GLU A 71 19.28 -7.57 -6.30
C GLU A 71 18.64 -7.18 -7.63
N THR A 72 18.41 -8.14 -8.52
CA THR A 72 17.68 -7.91 -9.78
C THR A 72 16.31 -7.24 -9.54
N TYR A 73 15.58 -7.68 -8.53
CA TYR A 73 14.28 -7.10 -8.22
C TYR A 73 14.40 -5.63 -7.77
N ILE A 74 15.38 -5.32 -6.94
CA ILE A 74 15.65 -3.94 -6.50
C ILE A 74 15.99 -3.07 -7.69
N ASP A 75 16.85 -3.54 -8.60
CA ASP A 75 17.21 -2.81 -9.82
C ASP A 75 15.96 -2.50 -10.68
N LEU A 76 15.03 -3.46 -10.81
CA LEU A 76 13.78 -3.23 -11.53
C LEU A 76 12.87 -2.23 -10.81
N LEU A 77 12.81 -2.29 -9.47
CA LEU A 77 12.01 -1.36 -8.67
C LEU A 77 12.53 0.07 -8.77
N GLU A 78 13.85 0.25 -8.78
CA GLU A 78 14.48 1.57 -8.86
C GLU A 78 14.60 2.11 -10.31
N ASN A 79 14.48 1.26 -11.32
CA ASN A 79 14.54 1.68 -12.72
C ASN A 79 13.30 2.49 -13.11
N PRO A 80 13.44 3.78 -13.47
CA PRO A 80 12.30 4.63 -13.81
C PRO A 80 11.60 4.25 -15.12
N GLN A 81 12.25 3.47 -15.99
CA GLN A 81 11.66 3.01 -17.24
C GLN A 81 10.76 1.79 -17.04
N ARG A 82 10.94 1.02 -15.96
CA ARG A 82 10.14 -0.15 -15.66
C ARG A 82 8.91 0.26 -14.86
N LEU A 83 7.82 0.51 -15.57
CA LEU A 83 6.58 1.06 -14.98
C LEU A 83 5.70 -0.02 -14.32
N ILE A 84 5.80 -1.27 -14.81
CA ILE A 84 5.13 -2.43 -14.22
C ILE A 84 6.20 -3.47 -13.90
N VAL A 85 6.33 -3.80 -12.62
CA VAL A 85 7.28 -4.79 -12.14
C VAL A 85 6.51 -5.92 -11.45
N TYR A 86 6.73 -7.17 -11.86
CA TYR A 86 6.13 -8.31 -11.17
C TYR A 86 7.20 -9.17 -10.50
N ALA A 87 6.85 -9.71 -9.35
CA ALA A 87 7.70 -10.58 -8.55
C ALA A 87 6.88 -11.80 -8.10
N ALA A 88 7.23 -12.96 -8.65
CA ALA A 88 6.55 -14.21 -8.34
C ALA A 88 7.51 -15.21 -7.66
N GLY A 89 6.97 -16.09 -6.84
CA GLY A 89 7.73 -17.16 -6.18
C GLY A 89 7.35 -17.37 -4.71
N PRO A 90 8.05 -18.26 -3.99
CA PRO A 90 7.68 -18.74 -2.67
C PRO A 90 7.58 -17.63 -1.62
N ALA A 91 6.75 -17.87 -0.59
CA ALA A 91 6.69 -17.01 0.58
C ALA A 91 8.06 -16.91 1.29
N GLY A 92 8.34 -15.75 1.91
CA GLY A 92 9.61 -15.52 2.64
C GLY A 92 10.79 -15.12 1.76
N THR A 93 10.59 -14.83 0.47
CA THR A 93 11.62 -14.31 -0.45
C THR A 93 11.74 -12.78 -0.44
N GLY A 94 10.92 -12.07 0.36
CA GLY A 94 11.00 -10.62 0.54
C GLY A 94 10.30 -9.78 -0.54
N LYS A 95 9.49 -10.37 -1.42
CA LYS A 95 8.79 -9.66 -2.50
C LYS A 95 8.01 -8.45 -2.02
N THR A 96 7.05 -8.67 -1.13
CA THR A 96 6.19 -7.61 -0.59
C THR A 96 6.98 -6.60 0.23
N MET A 97 7.95 -7.06 1.04
CA MET A 97 8.82 -6.19 1.83
C MET A 97 9.59 -5.22 0.94
N LEU A 98 10.29 -5.71 -0.09
CA LEU A 98 11.07 -4.86 -1.00
C LEU A 98 10.18 -3.91 -1.81
N ALA A 99 8.99 -4.36 -2.25
CA ALA A 99 8.01 -3.51 -2.91
C ALA A 99 7.57 -2.33 -2.02
N VAL A 100 7.27 -2.60 -0.74
CA VAL A 100 6.87 -1.57 0.23
C VAL A 100 8.02 -0.61 0.51
N LEU A 101 9.24 -1.12 0.74
CA LEU A 101 10.41 -0.27 0.99
C LEU A 101 10.73 0.63 -0.20
N ALA A 102 10.64 0.12 -1.43
CA ALA A 102 10.84 0.91 -2.64
C ALA A 102 9.77 1.99 -2.79
N ALA A 103 8.50 1.65 -2.52
CA ALA A 103 7.39 2.61 -2.51
C ALA A 103 7.60 3.74 -1.50
N LEU A 104 8.00 3.40 -0.27
CA LEU A 104 8.29 4.39 0.77
C LEU A 104 9.50 5.25 0.42
N LYS A 105 10.54 4.68 -0.21
CA LYS A 105 11.71 5.42 -0.68
C LYS A 105 11.32 6.42 -1.76
N ALA A 106 10.58 6.00 -2.78
CA ALA A 106 10.06 6.85 -3.84
C ALA A 106 9.13 7.95 -3.32
N PHE A 107 8.24 7.61 -2.39
CA PHE A 107 7.35 8.58 -1.74
C PHE A 107 8.12 9.65 -0.96
N ARG A 108 9.14 9.27 -0.19
CA ARG A 108 10.01 10.23 0.51
C ARG A 108 10.85 11.09 -0.42
N ALA A 109 11.24 10.56 -1.58
CA ALA A 109 11.97 11.30 -2.60
C ALA A 109 11.07 12.25 -3.42
N GLY A 110 9.73 12.18 -3.24
CA GLY A 110 8.78 12.95 -4.02
C GLY A 110 8.56 12.44 -5.45
N GLU A 111 9.02 11.23 -5.75
CA GLU A 111 8.85 10.57 -7.05
C GLU A 111 7.40 10.14 -7.29
N CYS A 112 6.64 9.95 -6.23
CA CYS A 112 5.19 9.75 -6.27
C CYS A 112 4.51 10.54 -5.15
N SER A 113 3.26 10.90 -5.35
CA SER A 113 2.46 11.63 -4.36
C SER A 113 1.57 10.71 -3.51
N LYS A 114 1.44 9.45 -3.91
CA LYS A 114 0.54 8.50 -3.27
C LYS A 114 1.06 7.07 -3.38
N ILE A 115 0.85 6.29 -2.32
CA ILE A 115 1.01 4.83 -2.32
C ILE A 115 -0.37 4.20 -2.27
N VAL A 116 -0.67 3.31 -3.22
CA VAL A 116 -1.94 2.58 -3.28
C VAL A 116 -1.65 1.10 -3.04
N ILE A 117 -2.33 0.53 -2.05
CA ILE A 117 -2.19 -0.88 -1.68
C ILE A 117 -3.47 -1.59 -2.10
N THR A 118 -3.33 -2.64 -2.89
CA THR A 118 -4.46 -3.47 -3.31
C THR A 118 -4.14 -4.94 -3.16
N ARG A 119 -5.18 -5.72 -2.91
CA ARG A 119 -5.13 -7.18 -2.81
C ARG A 119 -6.44 -7.77 -3.31
N PRO A 120 -6.45 -8.90 -3.99
CA PRO A 120 -7.67 -9.64 -4.29
C PRO A 120 -8.39 -10.03 -3.00
N ALA A 121 -9.70 -9.84 -2.96
CA ALA A 121 -10.50 -10.41 -1.89
C ALA A 121 -10.63 -11.92 -2.15
N VAL A 122 -9.99 -12.73 -1.35
CA VAL A 122 -10.18 -14.18 -1.34
C VAL A 122 -11.29 -14.45 -0.34
N GLY A 123 -12.40 -15.02 -0.79
CA GLY A 123 -13.31 -15.70 0.12
C GLY A 123 -12.59 -16.97 0.55
N VAL A 124 -12.13 -17.05 1.77
CA VAL A 124 -11.84 -18.35 2.39
C VAL A 124 -13.17 -19.04 2.51
N ASP A 125 -13.31 -20.21 1.92
CA ASP A 125 -14.59 -20.92 1.70
C ASP A 125 -15.40 -21.20 2.98
N ASP A 126 -14.83 -21.00 4.17
CA ASP A 126 -15.48 -21.19 5.46
C ASP A 126 -15.70 -19.92 6.31
N GLU A 127 -15.13 -18.77 5.93
CA GLU A 127 -15.39 -17.52 6.64
C GLU A 127 -16.05 -16.50 5.71
N GLN A 128 -17.36 -16.33 5.89
CA GLN A 128 -18.14 -15.29 5.22
C GLN A 128 -17.70 -13.90 5.69
N HIS A 129 -16.58 -13.40 5.12
CA HIS A 129 -16.06 -12.05 5.43
C HIS A 129 -17.03 -10.92 5.05
N GLY A 130 -18.16 -11.25 4.40
CA GLY A 130 -19.25 -10.30 4.15
C GLY A 130 -19.91 -9.75 5.41
N PHE A 131 -19.72 -10.41 6.57
CA PHE A 131 -20.37 -10.08 7.83
C PHE A 131 -19.49 -9.41 8.88
N LEU A 132 -18.21 -9.12 8.58
CA LEU A 132 -17.45 -8.32 9.53
C LEU A 132 -18.07 -6.92 9.64
N PRO A 133 -18.55 -6.50 10.83
CA PRO A 133 -19.08 -5.16 11.02
C PRO A 133 -17.95 -4.15 10.90
N GLY A 134 -18.23 -3.01 10.27
CA GLY A 134 -17.27 -1.90 10.18
C GLY A 134 -17.10 -1.35 8.78
N THR A 135 -16.28 -0.32 8.68
CA THR A 135 -15.91 0.35 7.43
C THR A 135 -15.08 -0.56 6.53
N LEU A 136 -15.00 -0.24 5.25
CA LEU A 136 -14.18 -0.99 4.29
C LEU A 136 -12.73 -1.15 4.76
N ASN A 137 -12.13 -0.10 5.32
CA ASN A 137 -10.77 -0.13 5.84
C ASN A 137 -10.63 -1.12 7.00
N GLN A 138 -11.61 -1.21 7.89
CA GLN A 138 -11.62 -2.18 8.99
C GLN A 138 -11.68 -3.63 8.49
N LYS A 139 -12.43 -3.87 7.42
CA LYS A 139 -12.52 -5.21 6.79
C LYS A 139 -11.22 -5.61 6.08
N MET A 140 -10.47 -4.63 5.56
CA MET A 140 -9.19 -4.86 4.87
C MET A 140 -7.99 -4.93 5.83
N GLU A 141 -8.14 -4.52 7.09
CA GLU A 141 -7.05 -4.45 8.07
C GLU A 141 -6.28 -5.77 8.22
N PRO A 142 -6.92 -6.95 8.44
CA PRO A 142 -6.20 -8.20 8.62
C PRO A 142 -5.30 -8.54 7.42
N TRP A 143 -5.72 -8.19 6.22
CA TRP A 143 -5.01 -8.52 4.99
C TRP A 143 -3.88 -7.55 4.65
N THR A 144 -3.98 -6.32 5.14
CA THR A 144 -2.96 -5.30 4.91
C THR A 144 -1.97 -5.18 6.07
N ARG A 145 -2.24 -5.85 7.20
CA ARG A 145 -1.40 -5.81 8.40
C ARG A 145 0.07 -6.09 8.12
N PRO A 146 0.46 -7.12 7.33
CA PRO A 146 1.87 -7.39 7.03
C PRO A 146 2.57 -6.21 6.32
N ILE A 147 1.84 -5.45 5.52
CA ILE A 147 2.37 -4.26 4.84
C ILE A 147 2.54 -3.12 5.85
N PHE A 148 1.57 -2.93 6.75
CA PHE A 148 1.65 -1.90 7.77
C PHE A 148 2.73 -2.18 8.81
N ASP A 149 3.00 -3.43 9.16
CA ASP A 149 4.12 -3.79 10.02
C ASP A 149 5.47 -3.30 9.45
N ILE A 150 5.66 -3.40 8.13
CA ILE A 150 6.83 -2.84 7.45
C ILE A 150 6.84 -1.30 7.50
N ILE A 151 5.71 -0.66 7.25
CA ILE A 151 5.59 0.80 7.27
C ILE A 151 5.88 1.35 8.67
N GLU A 152 5.39 0.68 9.71
CA GLU A 152 5.55 1.07 11.13
C GLU A 152 7.01 0.94 11.62
N GLU A 153 7.89 0.23 10.92
CA GLU A 153 9.34 0.26 11.18
C GLU A 153 9.98 1.62 10.85
N TYR A 154 9.37 2.38 9.92
CA TYR A 154 9.91 3.64 9.38
C TYR A 154 9.09 4.87 9.73
N TYR A 155 7.85 4.71 10.16
CA TYR A 155 6.91 5.76 10.54
C TYR A 155 6.30 5.46 11.90
N LYS A 156 6.13 6.49 12.72
CA LYS A 156 5.40 6.34 13.99
C LYS A 156 3.92 6.04 13.71
N PRO A 157 3.23 5.31 14.61
CA PRO A 157 1.81 4.98 14.40
C PRO A 157 0.92 6.20 14.11
N GLN A 158 1.19 7.35 14.74
CA GLN A 158 0.46 8.59 14.51
C GLN A 158 0.71 9.17 13.10
N GLU A 159 1.91 9.02 12.57
CA GLU A 159 2.24 9.43 11.20
C GLU A 159 1.55 8.53 10.17
N VAL A 160 1.52 7.22 10.43
CA VAL A 160 0.81 6.25 9.56
C VAL A 160 -0.68 6.59 9.49
N LEU A 161 -1.30 6.89 10.64
CA LEU A 161 -2.70 7.31 10.69
C LEU A 161 -2.94 8.56 9.84
N ARG A 162 -2.08 9.56 9.98
CA ARG A 162 -2.17 10.79 9.20
C ARG A 162 -2.00 10.55 7.70
N LEU A 163 -1.07 9.68 7.29
CA LEU A 163 -0.87 9.32 5.88
C LEU A 163 -2.12 8.65 5.27
N LEU A 164 -2.85 7.87 6.08
CA LEU A 164 -4.12 7.27 5.69
C LEU A 164 -5.26 8.30 5.62
N GLU A 165 -5.39 9.18 6.61
CA GLU A 165 -6.41 10.23 6.65
C GLU A 165 -6.26 11.22 5.49
N GLU A 166 -5.04 11.66 5.23
CA GLU A 166 -4.70 12.59 4.14
C GLU A 166 -4.65 11.87 2.78
N LYS A 167 -4.88 10.54 2.75
CA LYS A 167 -4.89 9.69 1.55
C LYS A 167 -3.57 9.66 0.76
N TYR A 168 -2.45 9.90 1.45
CA TYR A 168 -1.12 9.61 0.89
C TYR A 168 -0.85 8.11 0.83
N ILE A 169 -1.44 7.34 1.74
CA ILE A 169 -1.55 5.90 1.64
C ILE A 169 -3.02 5.55 1.51
N GLU A 170 -3.37 4.81 0.48
CA GLU A 170 -4.73 4.38 0.19
C GLU A 170 -4.80 2.85 0.13
N ILE A 171 -5.71 2.26 0.90
CA ILE A 171 -6.07 0.84 0.78
C ILE A 171 -7.28 0.75 -0.15
N ALA A 172 -7.11 0.12 -1.30
CA ALA A 172 -8.16 -0.03 -2.29
C ALA A 172 -8.35 -1.52 -2.63
N PRO A 173 -9.45 -2.17 -2.23
CA PRO A 173 -9.75 -3.51 -2.71
C PRO A 173 -9.74 -3.56 -4.23
N LEU A 174 -9.24 -4.67 -4.79
CA LEU A 174 -9.07 -4.80 -6.23
C LEU A 174 -10.36 -4.50 -7.04
N ALA A 175 -11.51 -4.91 -6.50
CA ALA A 175 -12.81 -4.66 -7.13
C ALA A 175 -13.14 -3.15 -7.26
N TYR A 176 -12.64 -2.31 -6.35
CA TYR A 176 -12.90 -0.87 -6.35
C TYR A 176 -11.92 -0.06 -7.21
N MET A 177 -10.96 -0.71 -7.84
CA MET A 177 -10.03 -0.06 -8.76
C MET A 177 -10.60 0.11 -10.16
N ARG A 178 -11.69 -0.59 -10.47
CA ARG A 178 -12.36 -0.51 -11.79
C ARG A 178 -12.83 0.91 -12.08
N GLY A 179 -12.53 1.41 -13.29
CA GLY A 179 -12.91 2.77 -13.74
C GLY A 179 -12.01 3.89 -13.21
N ARG A 180 -11.04 3.58 -12.38
CA ARG A 180 -10.05 4.57 -11.89
C ARG A 180 -8.80 4.59 -12.77
N THR A 181 -8.07 5.69 -12.72
CA THR A 181 -6.71 5.83 -13.28
C THR A 181 -5.84 6.45 -12.21
N PHE A 182 -4.74 5.78 -11.86
CA PHE A 182 -3.84 6.22 -10.81
C PHE A 182 -2.68 6.99 -11.43
N LYS A 183 -2.60 8.27 -11.12
CA LYS A 183 -1.52 9.17 -11.57
C LYS A 183 -0.61 9.53 -10.39
N ASN A 184 0.67 9.78 -10.66
CA ASN A 184 1.68 10.12 -9.66
C ASN A 184 1.67 9.17 -8.46
N SER A 185 1.46 7.88 -8.71
CA SER A 185 1.17 6.89 -7.69
C SER A 185 2.10 5.68 -7.78
N TRP A 186 2.47 5.14 -6.62
CA TRP A 186 3.09 3.84 -6.51
C TRP A 186 2.05 2.83 -6.07
N ILE A 187 1.76 1.84 -6.90
CA ILE A 187 0.70 0.86 -6.68
C ILE A 187 1.36 -0.46 -6.29
N ILE A 188 1.00 -1.00 -5.13
CA ILE A 188 1.42 -2.31 -4.65
C ILE A 188 0.23 -3.24 -4.75
N ALA A 189 0.29 -4.21 -5.65
CA ALA A 189 -0.72 -5.25 -5.84
C ALA A 189 -0.18 -6.57 -5.30
N ASP A 190 -0.59 -6.90 -4.08
CA ASP A 190 -0.08 -8.04 -3.32
C ASP A 190 -1.00 -9.26 -3.44
N GLU A 191 -0.44 -10.49 -3.34
CA GLU A 191 -1.14 -11.78 -3.42
C GLU A 191 -1.95 -11.96 -4.72
N MET A 192 -1.39 -11.49 -5.83
CA MET A 192 -2.10 -11.46 -7.11
C MET A 192 -2.29 -12.81 -7.78
N GLN A 193 -1.73 -13.91 -7.24
CA GLN A 193 -2.08 -15.27 -7.63
C GLN A 193 -3.56 -15.57 -7.38
N ASN A 194 -4.19 -14.84 -6.46
CA ASN A 194 -5.62 -14.96 -6.13
C ASN A 194 -6.53 -14.09 -7.00
N ALA A 195 -5.98 -13.28 -7.90
CA ALA A 195 -6.75 -12.56 -8.91
C ALA A 195 -7.07 -13.45 -10.11
N THR A 196 -8.21 -13.24 -10.74
CA THR A 196 -8.50 -13.85 -12.04
C THR A 196 -7.75 -13.12 -13.17
N PRO A 197 -7.57 -13.74 -14.37
CA PRO A 197 -6.97 -13.07 -15.53
C PRO A 197 -7.68 -11.76 -15.90
N SER A 198 -9.02 -11.72 -15.80
CA SER A 198 -9.78 -10.50 -16.05
C SER A 198 -9.53 -9.40 -15.00
N GLN A 199 -9.37 -9.77 -13.74
CA GLN A 199 -9.01 -8.85 -12.67
C GLN A 199 -7.58 -8.33 -12.83
N MET A 200 -6.63 -9.18 -13.20
CA MET A 200 -5.25 -8.80 -13.51
C MET A 200 -5.23 -7.80 -14.67
N LYS A 201 -5.87 -8.10 -15.79
CA LYS A 201 -5.99 -7.19 -16.93
C LYS A 201 -6.65 -5.86 -16.54
N MET A 202 -7.73 -5.92 -15.76
CA MET A 202 -8.40 -4.73 -15.24
C MET A 202 -7.44 -3.86 -14.43
N LEU A 203 -6.65 -4.43 -13.52
CA LEU A 203 -5.68 -3.72 -12.70
C LEU A 203 -4.57 -3.08 -13.54
N LEU A 204 -3.92 -3.86 -14.40
CA LEU A 204 -2.80 -3.41 -15.23
C LEU A 204 -3.16 -2.17 -16.07
N THR A 205 -4.40 -2.11 -16.52
CA THR A 205 -4.92 -0.98 -17.29
C THR A 205 -5.29 0.25 -16.46
N ARG A 206 -5.04 0.25 -15.16
CA ARG A 206 -5.27 1.40 -14.25
C ARG A 206 -4.06 2.30 -14.08
N LEU A 207 -2.89 1.88 -14.59
CA LEU A 207 -1.67 2.66 -14.54
C LEU A 207 -1.86 3.99 -15.29
N GLY A 208 -1.59 5.09 -14.62
CA GLY A 208 -1.63 6.44 -15.18
C GLY A 208 -0.25 7.07 -15.27
N GLU A 209 -0.21 8.34 -15.67
CA GLU A 209 1.02 9.12 -15.82
C GLU A 209 1.82 9.17 -14.51
N ASN A 210 3.15 9.12 -14.62
CA ASN A 210 4.11 9.20 -13.52
C ASN A 210 3.81 8.18 -12.40
N SER A 211 3.38 6.98 -12.79
CA SER A 211 3.03 5.94 -11.83
C SER A 211 3.81 4.67 -12.10
N LYS A 212 4.04 3.93 -11.03
CA LYS A 212 4.64 2.59 -11.06
C LYS A 212 3.72 1.60 -10.39
N MET A 213 3.63 0.41 -10.94
CA MET A 213 2.86 -0.70 -10.38
C MET A 213 3.77 -1.87 -10.10
N VAL A 214 3.70 -2.38 -8.87
CA VAL A 214 4.46 -3.54 -8.43
C VAL A 214 3.47 -4.64 -8.06
N ILE A 215 3.64 -5.79 -8.68
CA ILE A 215 2.76 -6.96 -8.53
C ILE A 215 3.55 -8.04 -7.80
N THR A 216 3.02 -8.55 -6.69
CA THR A 216 3.62 -9.64 -5.94
C THR A 216 2.66 -10.81 -5.81
N GLY A 217 3.22 -12.02 -5.72
CA GLY A 217 2.41 -13.21 -5.49
C GLY A 217 3.22 -14.51 -5.47
N ASP A 218 2.55 -15.57 -5.04
CA ASP A 218 3.09 -16.93 -5.03
C ASP A 218 2.22 -17.84 -5.90
N THR A 219 2.73 -18.19 -7.07
CA THR A 219 1.96 -19.00 -8.03
C THR A 219 1.72 -20.45 -7.55
N GLN A 220 2.48 -20.92 -6.54
CA GLN A 220 2.33 -22.26 -5.95
C GLN A 220 1.29 -22.26 -4.82
N GLN A 221 1.06 -21.14 -4.15
CA GLN A 221 0.10 -20.98 -3.04
C GLN A 221 -1.24 -20.38 -3.50
N ALA A 222 -1.65 -20.65 -4.73
CA ALA A 222 -2.92 -20.12 -5.22
C ALA A 222 -4.11 -20.92 -4.66
N ASP A 223 -5.04 -20.23 -4.00
CA ASP A 223 -6.36 -20.79 -3.60
C ASP A 223 -7.26 -21.06 -4.83
N ARG A 224 -6.82 -20.63 -6.01
CA ARG A 224 -7.51 -20.81 -7.27
C ARG A 224 -6.87 -21.89 -8.14
N ARG A 225 -7.67 -22.51 -9.00
CA ARG A 225 -7.14 -23.42 -10.02
C ARG A 225 -6.18 -22.65 -10.94
N ALA A 226 -5.13 -23.33 -11.43
CA ALA A 226 -4.09 -22.71 -12.26
C ALA A 226 -4.65 -21.88 -13.45
N LYS A 227 -5.72 -22.37 -14.09
CA LYS A 227 -6.42 -21.68 -15.21
C LYS A 227 -7.12 -20.37 -14.80
N ASP A 228 -7.40 -20.21 -13.50
CA ASP A 228 -8.10 -19.04 -12.96
C ASP A 228 -7.11 -18.09 -12.24
N ASN A 229 -5.80 -18.40 -12.28
CA ASN A 229 -4.74 -17.63 -11.66
C ASN A 229 -4.23 -16.53 -12.61
N GLY A 230 -4.59 -15.28 -12.34
CA GLY A 230 -4.23 -14.16 -13.19
C GLY A 230 -2.75 -13.81 -13.20
N LEU A 231 -2.01 -14.11 -12.12
CA LEU A 231 -0.56 -13.90 -12.11
C LEU A 231 0.15 -14.90 -13.02
N LEU A 232 -0.22 -16.16 -12.96
CA LEU A 232 0.33 -17.22 -13.81
C LEU A 232 0.01 -16.96 -15.29
N ASP A 233 -1.23 -16.55 -15.59
CA ASP A 233 -1.65 -16.13 -16.94
C ASP A 233 -0.78 -14.98 -17.45
N PHE A 234 -0.60 -13.94 -16.63
CA PHE A 234 0.23 -12.78 -16.97
C PHE A 234 1.69 -13.16 -17.21
N GLN A 235 2.31 -14.00 -16.38
CA GLN A 235 3.67 -14.50 -16.60
C GLN A 235 3.78 -15.26 -17.92
N SER A 236 2.82 -16.11 -18.23
CA SER A 236 2.76 -16.85 -19.50
C SER A 236 2.74 -15.91 -20.72
N LEU A 237 1.96 -14.84 -20.65
CA LEU A 237 1.94 -13.81 -21.70
C LEU A 237 3.27 -13.07 -21.84
N MET A 238 3.98 -12.89 -20.74
CA MET A 238 5.29 -12.20 -20.74
C MET A 238 6.43 -13.05 -21.26
N THR A 239 6.32 -14.39 -21.29
CA THR A 239 7.41 -15.30 -21.67
C THR A 239 7.99 -15.01 -23.06
N ASN A 240 7.15 -14.58 -24.02
CA ASN A 240 7.55 -14.26 -25.39
C ASN A 240 7.34 -12.78 -25.75
N PHE A 241 7.17 -11.93 -24.75
CA PHE A 241 6.89 -10.52 -24.98
C PHE A 241 8.04 -9.66 -24.45
N ASP A 242 8.80 -9.03 -25.36
CA ASP A 242 9.79 -8.04 -24.97
C ASP A 242 9.12 -6.69 -24.73
N SER A 243 9.36 -6.14 -23.55
CA SER A 243 8.75 -4.88 -23.12
C SER A 243 9.80 -3.96 -22.50
N GLN A 244 9.81 -2.73 -22.96
CA GLN A 244 10.62 -1.68 -22.31
C GLN A 244 10.02 -1.20 -20.98
N TYR A 245 8.71 -1.41 -20.72
CA TYR A 245 7.98 -0.90 -19.55
C TYR A 245 7.67 -1.97 -18.52
N ILE A 246 7.60 -3.22 -18.92
CA ILE A 246 7.20 -4.34 -18.05
C ILE A 246 8.40 -5.26 -17.86
N ALA A 247 8.69 -5.60 -16.63
CA ALA A 247 9.73 -6.56 -16.30
C ALA A 247 9.33 -7.35 -15.04
N GLY A 248 9.95 -8.50 -14.83
CA GLY A 248 9.70 -9.29 -13.65
C GLY A 248 10.86 -10.14 -13.22
N VAL A 249 10.73 -10.66 -12.02
CA VAL A 249 11.68 -11.60 -11.43
C VAL A 249 10.92 -12.77 -10.83
N GLU A 250 11.49 -13.95 -11.03
CA GLU A 250 11.01 -15.19 -10.42
C GLU A 250 11.95 -15.61 -9.30
N PHE A 251 11.40 -15.67 -8.10
CA PHE A 251 12.09 -16.14 -6.91
C PHE A 251 11.97 -17.66 -6.82
N ALA A 252 13.03 -18.30 -6.37
CA ALA A 252 13.07 -19.73 -6.11
C ALA A 252 13.22 -20.02 -4.61
N VAL A 253 13.09 -21.28 -4.21
CA VAL A 253 13.26 -21.73 -2.82
C VAL A 253 14.62 -21.26 -2.22
N LYS A 254 15.68 -21.23 -3.02
CA LYS A 254 17.01 -20.74 -2.59
C LYS A 254 17.02 -19.26 -2.16
N ASP A 255 16.02 -18.48 -2.57
CA ASP A 255 15.89 -17.06 -2.23
C ASP A 255 15.12 -16.83 -0.92
N VAL A 256 14.54 -17.88 -0.35
CA VAL A 256 13.82 -17.81 0.93
C VAL A 256 14.78 -17.41 2.03
N ARG A 257 14.43 -16.36 2.75
CA ARG A 257 15.21 -15.77 3.85
C ARG A 257 14.36 -15.73 5.11
N ARG A 258 14.16 -16.91 5.69
CA ARG A 258 13.48 -17.09 6.99
C ARG A 258 14.51 -17.30 8.11
N HIS A 259 14.05 -17.11 9.33
CA HIS A 259 14.86 -17.44 10.49
C HIS A 259 15.24 -18.94 10.48
N PRO A 260 16.48 -19.35 10.87
CA PRO A 260 16.90 -20.75 10.86
C PRO A 260 15.93 -21.70 11.57
N ALA A 261 15.36 -21.26 12.70
CA ALA A 261 14.34 -22.05 13.40
C ALA A 261 13.09 -22.34 12.57
N VAL A 262 12.69 -21.41 11.67
CA VAL A 262 11.54 -21.63 10.76
C VAL A 262 11.91 -22.69 9.71
N ALA A 263 13.15 -22.68 9.21
CA ALA A 263 13.62 -23.71 8.30
C ALA A 263 13.61 -25.09 8.94
N GLU A 264 13.98 -25.20 10.24
CA GLU A 264 13.88 -26.45 10.99
C GLU A 264 12.44 -26.93 11.14
N VAL A 265 11.50 -26.01 11.43
CA VAL A 265 10.07 -26.34 11.52
C VAL A 265 9.55 -26.87 10.19
N LEU A 266 9.87 -26.21 9.06
CA LEU A 266 9.44 -26.67 7.74
C LEU A 266 9.94 -28.06 7.42
N LYS A 267 11.20 -28.38 7.76
CA LYS A 267 11.74 -29.74 7.63
C LYS A 267 11.00 -30.78 8.46
N LEU A 268 10.56 -30.40 9.68
CA LEU A 268 9.77 -31.30 10.53
C LEU A 268 8.41 -31.64 9.89
N TYR A 269 7.83 -30.71 9.10
CA TYR A 269 6.60 -30.94 8.37
C TYR A 269 6.80 -31.51 6.95
N GLY A 270 8.07 -31.80 6.57
CA GLY A 270 8.39 -32.36 5.25
C GLY A 270 8.34 -31.36 4.10
N GLU A 271 8.38 -30.05 4.42
CA GLU A 271 8.48 -28.97 3.45
C GLU A 271 9.97 -28.60 3.29
N GLU A 272 10.60 -28.97 2.17
CA GLU A 272 11.99 -28.59 1.83
C GLU A 272 12.06 -27.30 0.98
#